data_54caa0e4e85488fb968589fbbbac2e8f
#
_entry.id   54caa0e4e85488fb968589fbbbac2e8f
#
_cell.length_a   1.000
_cell.length_b   1.000
_cell.length_c   1.000
_cell.angle_alpha   90.00
_cell.angle_beta   90.00
_cell.angle_gamma   90.00
#
_symmetry.space_group_name_H-M   'P 1'
#
loop_
_entity.id
_entity.type
_entity.pdbx_description
1 polymer ?
#
loop_
_entity_poly.entity_id
_entity_poly.type
_entity_poly.pdbx_seq_one_letter_code
_entity_poly.pdbx_strand_id
1 'polypeptide(L)'
;LFADDSLTFEGTASNTYTDIEATKLKISGLVYDTKYSARVMTIDNDDPNRNSKWSNVFFRTSAQQIFETPTENDIADRSVIMTWPAGEAATTVRVYVDDNLVKEQPVTADEVNEGKVVVTGLEPETAYTIRLYNGEKQRGSKDITTIADLNGATLVHEGDDLRTLIEAANDGDVFALYGGTHIIPDSDTEGKASSVKVTKSITIKGIYPTNVPVIKGRFEIYDGASLDISQVVIDGIDNSTTDQAFNFKTADATYPRLRVENAEIKNFGKGVYYLNVAATVQELTFYNCLIHDIVCDGGDMFDCRKGRIDALNFQPCTIYTSCAARDFIRMADATALGGTPTISVDHCPIDGCATVCQRLLYITSVSKVINR
;
A
#
# COMPACT_ATOMS: atom_id res chain seq x y z
N LEU A 1 -21.79 -46.81 -10.12
CA LEU A 1 -20.90 -45.67 -10.18
C LEU A 1 -19.45 -46.18 -10.03
N PHE A 2 -18.55 -45.69 -10.84
CA PHE A 2 -17.12 -45.97 -10.80
C PHE A 2 -16.35 -44.67 -10.65
N ALA A 3 -15.50 -44.57 -9.63
CA ALA A 3 -14.63 -43.41 -9.40
C ALA A 3 -13.32 -43.60 -10.18
N ASP A 4 -12.69 -42.48 -10.56
CA ASP A 4 -11.46 -42.38 -11.35
C ASP A 4 -11.54 -43.18 -12.68
N ASP A 5 -12.75 -43.32 -13.23
CA ASP A 5 -13.06 -44.08 -14.44
C ASP A 5 -13.51 -43.17 -15.59
N SER A 6 -13.20 -43.54 -16.82
CA SER A 6 -13.54 -42.85 -18.05
C SER A 6 -14.27 -43.80 -19.04
N LEU A 7 -15.42 -44.34 -18.62
CA LEU A 7 -16.27 -45.28 -19.35
C LEU A 7 -15.63 -46.66 -19.62
N THR A 8 -14.63 -47.03 -18.86
CA THR A 8 -14.05 -48.37 -18.95
C THR A 8 -14.84 -49.41 -18.15
N PHE A 9 -15.41 -48.97 -17.01
CA PHE A 9 -16.15 -49.82 -16.07
C PHE A 9 -15.36 -51.01 -15.57
N GLU A 10 -14.04 -50.89 -15.51
CA GLU A 10 -13.13 -51.89 -15.00
C GLU A 10 -12.99 -51.78 -13.47
N GLY A 11 -12.75 -52.90 -12.81
CA GLY A 11 -12.61 -52.93 -11.35
C GLY A 11 -13.94 -52.97 -10.60
N THR A 12 -13.89 -52.52 -9.32
CA THR A 12 -15.05 -52.56 -8.41
C THR A 12 -15.80 -51.22 -8.46
N ALA A 13 -17.12 -51.31 -8.61
CA ALA A 13 -17.98 -50.14 -8.52
C ALA A 13 -17.83 -49.45 -7.14
N SER A 14 -17.63 -48.14 -7.13
CA SER A 14 -17.60 -47.34 -5.89
C SER A 14 -18.93 -47.36 -5.16
N ASN A 15 -20.03 -47.34 -5.91
CA ASN A 15 -21.39 -47.38 -5.39
C ASN A 15 -22.27 -48.19 -6.35
N THR A 16 -23.15 -49.03 -5.78
CA THR A 16 -24.20 -49.74 -6.50
C THR A 16 -25.54 -49.38 -5.88
N TYR A 17 -26.49 -49.08 -6.72
CA TYR A 17 -27.86 -48.72 -6.32
C TYR A 17 -28.80 -49.71 -7.00
N THR A 18 -29.68 -50.36 -6.23
CA THR A 18 -30.66 -51.36 -6.74
C THR A 18 -32.08 -50.85 -6.39
N ASP A 19 -33.06 -51.44 -7.03
CA ASP A 19 -34.47 -51.21 -6.77
C ASP A 19 -34.89 -49.72 -6.86
N ILE A 20 -34.37 -49.02 -7.87
CA ILE A 20 -34.67 -47.63 -8.14
C ILE A 20 -35.97 -47.55 -8.94
N GLU A 21 -37.06 -47.16 -8.28
CA GLU A 21 -38.36 -46.97 -8.93
C GLU A 21 -38.51 -45.56 -9.54
N ALA A 22 -37.70 -44.60 -9.08
CA ALA A 22 -37.76 -43.22 -9.52
C ALA A 22 -37.03 -43.06 -10.87
N THR A 23 -37.52 -42.11 -11.68
CA THR A 23 -36.85 -41.68 -12.93
C THR A 23 -35.60 -40.82 -12.73
N LYS A 24 -35.31 -40.44 -11.46
CA LYS A 24 -34.15 -39.62 -11.07
C LYS A 24 -33.48 -40.20 -9.84
N LEU A 25 -32.18 -40.30 -9.85
CA LEU A 25 -31.35 -40.67 -8.72
C LEU A 25 -30.39 -39.53 -8.41
N LYS A 26 -30.45 -38.95 -7.17
CA LYS A 26 -29.48 -38.03 -6.66
C LYS A 26 -28.34 -38.78 -5.98
N ILE A 27 -27.13 -38.65 -6.46
CA ILE A 27 -25.93 -39.20 -5.85
C ILE A 27 -25.20 -38.09 -5.08
N SER A 28 -24.90 -38.35 -3.81
CA SER A 28 -24.16 -37.43 -2.91
C SER A 28 -22.92 -38.07 -2.35
N GLY A 29 -22.04 -37.33 -1.71
CA GLY A 29 -20.81 -37.83 -1.13
C GLY A 29 -19.71 -38.14 -2.17
N LEU A 30 -19.82 -37.53 -3.35
CA LEU A 30 -18.78 -37.68 -4.39
C LEU A 30 -17.54 -36.88 -3.99
N VAL A 31 -16.38 -37.42 -4.32
CA VAL A 31 -15.08 -36.79 -4.12
C VAL A 31 -14.93 -35.67 -5.14
N TYR A 32 -14.40 -34.51 -4.71
CA TYR A 32 -14.09 -33.38 -5.59
C TYR A 32 -13.06 -33.75 -6.65
N ASP A 33 -13.07 -33.02 -7.77
CA ASP A 33 -12.11 -33.12 -8.87
C ASP A 33 -11.85 -34.56 -9.31
N THR A 34 -12.89 -35.35 -9.33
CA THR A 34 -12.82 -36.80 -9.62
C THR A 34 -13.68 -37.13 -10.83
N LYS A 35 -13.10 -37.94 -11.73
CA LYS A 35 -13.83 -38.50 -12.88
C LYS A 35 -14.71 -39.61 -12.41
N TYR A 36 -15.94 -39.62 -12.89
CA TYR A 36 -16.89 -40.69 -12.60
C TYR A 36 -17.55 -41.22 -13.87
N SER A 37 -17.67 -42.52 -13.96
CA SER A 37 -18.56 -43.17 -14.92
C SER A 37 -19.72 -43.83 -14.21
N ALA A 38 -20.91 -43.57 -14.71
CA ALA A 38 -22.10 -44.26 -14.22
C ALA A 38 -22.75 -45.05 -15.35
N ARG A 39 -23.30 -46.21 -15.02
CA ARG A 39 -24.12 -47.00 -15.92
C ARG A 39 -25.40 -47.44 -15.23
N VAL A 40 -26.47 -47.52 -15.98
CA VAL A 40 -27.80 -47.93 -15.49
C VAL A 40 -28.42 -48.93 -16.49
N MET A 41 -29.13 -49.89 -15.97
CA MET A 41 -29.93 -50.81 -16.75
C MET A 41 -31.25 -51.15 -15.99
N THR A 42 -32.26 -51.46 -16.71
CA THR A 42 -33.48 -52.03 -16.11
C THR A 42 -33.31 -53.54 -16.02
N ILE A 43 -33.75 -54.10 -14.91
CA ILE A 43 -33.70 -55.51 -14.60
C ILE A 43 -35.13 -56.04 -14.62
N ASP A 44 -35.35 -57.16 -15.36
CA ASP A 44 -36.56 -57.98 -15.27
C ASP A 44 -36.31 -59.08 -14.26
N ASN A 45 -37.02 -59.07 -13.15
CA ASN A 45 -36.81 -60.04 -12.07
C ASN A 45 -37.28 -61.44 -12.41
N ASP A 46 -38.19 -61.55 -13.41
CA ASP A 46 -38.76 -62.85 -13.81
C ASP A 46 -37.95 -63.49 -14.94
N ASP A 47 -37.34 -62.71 -15.84
CA ASP A 47 -36.53 -63.18 -16.95
C ASP A 47 -35.30 -62.29 -17.23
N PRO A 48 -34.08 -62.72 -16.81
CA PRO A 48 -32.86 -61.93 -17.03
C PRO A 48 -32.57 -61.65 -18.50
N ASN A 49 -33.09 -62.41 -19.47
CA ASN A 49 -32.91 -62.18 -20.89
C ASN A 49 -33.63 -60.91 -21.38
N ARG A 50 -34.56 -60.39 -20.57
CA ARG A 50 -35.33 -59.15 -20.84
C ARG A 50 -34.70 -57.91 -20.22
N ASN A 51 -33.55 -58.03 -19.56
CA ASN A 51 -32.80 -56.87 -19.06
C ASN A 51 -32.42 -55.92 -20.21
N SER A 52 -32.47 -54.61 -19.94
CA SER A 52 -32.04 -53.64 -20.92
C SER A 52 -30.51 -53.68 -21.12
N LYS A 53 -30.05 -53.08 -22.23
CA LYS A 53 -28.62 -52.76 -22.36
C LYS A 53 -28.26 -51.67 -21.37
N TRP A 54 -26.98 -51.61 -21.00
CA TRP A 54 -26.43 -50.54 -20.19
C TRP A 54 -26.50 -49.21 -20.93
N SER A 55 -27.00 -48.17 -20.22
CA SER A 55 -26.86 -46.75 -20.60
C SER A 55 -25.79 -46.12 -19.72
N ASN A 56 -24.87 -45.39 -20.33
CA ASN A 56 -23.66 -44.88 -19.67
C ASN A 56 -23.61 -43.39 -19.69
N VAL A 57 -23.02 -42.77 -18.64
CA VAL A 57 -22.67 -41.36 -18.58
C VAL A 57 -21.31 -41.19 -17.90
N PHE A 58 -20.53 -40.25 -18.42
CA PHE A 58 -19.30 -39.78 -17.82
C PHE A 58 -19.47 -38.34 -17.33
N PHE A 59 -18.90 -38.03 -16.17
CA PHE A 59 -18.83 -36.70 -15.64
C PHE A 59 -17.61 -36.52 -14.74
N ARG A 60 -17.21 -35.30 -14.47
CA ARG A 60 -16.21 -34.94 -13.47
C ARG A 60 -16.84 -34.02 -12.45
N THR A 61 -16.60 -34.24 -11.17
CA THR A 61 -17.00 -33.34 -10.11
C THR A 61 -16.12 -32.07 -10.17
N SER A 62 -16.70 -30.96 -9.77
CA SER A 62 -15.96 -29.69 -9.69
C SER A 62 -14.81 -29.80 -8.70
N ALA A 63 -13.75 -29.06 -8.95
CA ALA A 63 -12.69 -28.86 -7.97
C ALA A 63 -13.25 -28.22 -6.71
N GLN A 64 -12.66 -28.52 -5.57
CA GLN A 64 -12.98 -27.86 -4.31
C GLN A 64 -12.45 -26.41 -4.35
N GLN A 65 -13.11 -25.51 -3.63
CA GLN A 65 -12.64 -24.15 -3.48
C GLN A 65 -12.54 -23.83 -1.99
N ILE A 66 -11.36 -24.05 -1.42
CA ILE A 66 -11.08 -23.73 -0.01
C ILE A 66 -10.16 -22.51 0.15
N PHE A 67 -9.52 -21.99 -0.92
CA PHE A 67 -8.76 -20.75 -0.83
C PHE A 67 -9.69 -19.60 -0.48
N GLU A 68 -9.31 -18.83 0.52
CA GLU A 68 -9.88 -17.54 0.83
C GLU A 68 -9.41 -16.50 -0.19
N THR A 69 -10.14 -15.44 -0.36
CA THR A 69 -9.72 -14.34 -1.25
C THR A 69 -8.70 -13.51 -0.52
N PRO A 70 -7.46 -13.38 -1.03
CA PRO A 70 -6.47 -12.52 -0.41
C PRO A 70 -6.94 -11.06 -0.43
N THR A 71 -6.63 -10.35 0.64
CA THR A 71 -6.87 -8.92 0.78
C THR A 71 -5.71 -8.13 0.18
N GLU A 72 -5.85 -6.81 0.08
CA GLU A 72 -4.75 -5.94 -0.37
C GLU A 72 -3.51 -6.08 0.52
N ASN A 73 -3.68 -6.34 1.83
CA ASN A 73 -2.59 -6.54 2.78
C ASN A 73 -1.84 -7.87 2.59
N ASP A 74 -2.44 -8.81 1.86
CA ASP A 74 -1.82 -10.10 1.58
C ASP A 74 -0.97 -10.09 0.30
N ILE A 75 -1.05 -9.02 -0.52
CA ILE A 75 -0.42 -8.95 -1.84
C ILE A 75 0.71 -7.91 -1.80
N ALA A 76 1.93 -8.36 -2.08
CA ALA A 76 3.11 -7.50 -2.26
C ALA A 76 3.56 -7.49 -3.74
N ASP A 77 4.67 -6.80 -4.01
CA ASP A 77 5.26 -6.75 -5.35
C ASP A 77 5.81 -8.09 -5.84
N ARG A 78 6.35 -8.90 -4.94
CA ARG A 78 7.02 -10.18 -5.26
C ARG A 78 6.54 -11.36 -4.44
N SER A 79 5.43 -11.20 -3.70
CA SER A 79 4.86 -12.27 -2.88
C SER A 79 3.36 -12.08 -2.65
N VAL A 80 2.71 -13.18 -2.25
CA VAL A 80 1.32 -13.15 -1.80
C VAL A 80 1.13 -14.15 -0.66
N ILE A 81 0.32 -13.79 0.31
CA ILE A 81 -0.15 -14.68 1.37
C ILE A 81 -1.46 -15.31 0.91
N MET A 82 -1.50 -16.65 0.90
CA MET A 82 -2.70 -17.40 0.56
C MET A 82 -3.17 -18.16 1.79
N THR A 83 -4.46 -18.09 2.08
CA THR A 83 -5.07 -18.72 3.26
C THR A 83 -6.19 -19.70 2.89
N TRP A 84 -6.41 -20.70 3.76
CA TRP A 84 -7.50 -21.66 3.72
C TRP A 84 -7.83 -22.13 5.15
N PRO A 85 -8.94 -22.83 5.40
CA PRO A 85 -9.26 -23.32 6.74
C PRO A 85 -8.14 -24.19 7.33
N ALA A 86 -7.68 -23.84 8.54
CA ALA A 86 -6.58 -24.50 9.23
C ALA A 86 -6.80 -26.02 9.36
N GLY A 87 -5.75 -26.81 9.12
CA GLY A 87 -5.77 -28.27 9.19
C GLY A 87 -6.33 -28.96 7.94
N GLU A 88 -6.86 -28.23 6.97
CA GLU A 88 -7.31 -28.80 5.70
C GLU A 88 -6.11 -29.26 4.85
N ALA A 89 -6.11 -30.53 4.47
CA ALA A 89 -4.96 -31.17 3.81
C ALA A 89 -4.58 -30.49 2.49
N ALA A 90 -3.34 -30.09 2.36
CA ALA A 90 -2.73 -29.55 1.14
C ALA A 90 -1.29 -30.06 1.00
N THR A 91 -0.83 -30.24 -0.21
CA THR A 91 0.52 -30.72 -0.49
C THR A 91 1.34 -29.75 -1.33
N THR A 92 0.67 -28.95 -2.18
CA THR A 92 1.37 -28.16 -3.19
C THR A 92 0.55 -26.93 -3.57
N VAL A 93 1.24 -25.80 -3.75
CA VAL A 93 0.73 -24.63 -4.43
C VAL A 93 1.39 -24.53 -5.82
N ARG A 94 0.58 -24.33 -6.85
CA ARG A 94 1.04 -24.11 -8.23
C ARG A 94 0.63 -22.71 -8.68
N VAL A 95 1.57 -22.00 -9.30
CA VAL A 95 1.40 -20.61 -9.78
C VAL A 95 1.45 -20.61 -11.30
N TYR A 96 0.49 -19.94 -11.91
CA TYR A 96 0.34 -19.90 -13.36
C TYR A 96 0.28 -18.44 -13.86
N VAL A 97 0.84 -18.24 -15.05
CA VAL A 97 0.64 -17.04 -15.88
C VAL A 97 0.07 -17.52 -17.21
N ASP A 98 -1.08 -16.98 -17.61
CA ASP A 98 -1.77 -17.38 -18.86
C ASP A 98 -1.87 -18.93 -19.01
N ASP A 99 -2.30 -19.62 -17.95
CA ASP A 99 -2.37 -21.09 -17.85
C ASP A 99 -1.02 -21.84 -17.94
N ASN A 100 0.11 -21.16 -18.06
CA ASN A 100 1.43 -21.77 -18.01
C ASN A 100 1.91 -21.87 -16.56
N LEU A 101 2.30 -23.09 -16.14
CA LEU A 101 2.90 -23.28 -14.81
C LEU A 101 4.28 -22.59 -14.75
N VAL A 102 4.40 -21.58 -13.89
CA VAL A 102 5.64 -20.83 -13.70
C VAL A 102 6.36 -21.17 -12.40
N LYS A 103 5.62 -21.68 -11.40
CA LYS A 103 6.18 -22.08 -10.11
C LYS A 103 5.36 -23.18 -9.46
N GLU A 104 6.06 -24.11 -8.81
CA GLU A 104 5.47 -25.10 -7.91
C GLU A 104 6.18 -25.04 -6.56
N GLN A 105 5.41 -25.01 -5.47
CA GLN A 105 5.91 -24.88 -4.10
C GLN A 105 5.24 -25.94 -3.23
N PRO A 106 6.01 -26.82 -2.54
CA PRO A 106 5.43 -27.74 -1.56
C PRO A 106 4.84 -26.97 -0.38
N VAL A 107 3.79 -27.50 0.21
CA VAL A 107 3.17 -27.02 1.44
C VAL A 107 3.66 -27.86 2.59
N THR A 108 4.18 -27.25 3.62
CA THR A 108 4.71 -27.91 4.83
C THR A 108 3.59 -28.30 5.79
N ALA A 109 3.89 -29.18 6.75
CA ALA A 109 2.93 -29.56 7.77
C ALA A 109 2.50 -28.38 8.68
N ASP A 110 3.42 -27.45 8.95
CA ASP A 110 3.11 -26.26 9.73
C ASP A 110 2.18 -25.31 8.98
N GLU A 111 2.42 -25.08 7.68
CA GLU A 111 1.52 -24.30 6.81
C GLU A 111 0.13 -24.93 6.68
N VAL A 112 0.04 -26.28 6.66
CA VAL A 112 -1.26 -26.99 6.71
C VAL A 112 -1.97 -26.72 8.03
N ASN A 113 -1.26 -26.80 9.15
CA ASN A 113 -1.84 -26.59 10.47
C ASN A 113 -2.30 -25.13 10.67
N GLU A 114 -1.58 -24.19 10.09
CA GLU A 114 -1.94 -22.76 10.12
C GLU A 114 -3.01 -22.40 9.07
N GLY A 115 -3.13 -23.18 8.01
CA GLY A 115 -3.97 -22.85 6.86
C GLY A 115 -3.44 -21.65 6.06
N LYS A 116 -2.11 -21.54 5.95
CA LYS A 116 -1.46 -20.33 5.37
C LYS A 116 -0.17 -20.70 4.65
N VAL A 117 0.07 -20.08 3.50
CA VAL A 117 1.34 -20.17 2.78
C VAL A 117 1.75 -18.81 2.22
N VAL A 118 3.04 -18.53 2.21
CA VAL A 118 3.60 -17.36 1.53
C VAL A 118 4.22 -17.82 0.20
N VAL A 119 3.64 -17.36 -0.90
CA VAL A 119 4.18 -17.58 -2.23
C VAL A 119 5.10 -16.41 -2.58
N THR A 120 6.39 -16.66 -2.74
CA THR A 120 7.42 -15.64 -2.99
C THR A 120 8.01 -15.75 -4.41
N GLY A 121 8.87 -14.81 -4.81
CA GLY A 121 9.58 -14.85 -6.10
C GLY A 121 8.65 -14.65 -7.30
N LEU A 122 7.61 -13.86 -7.10
CA LEU A 122 6.73 -13.38 -8.16
C LEU A 122 7.34 -12.14 -8.82
N GLU A 123 6.88 -11.82 -10.03
CA GLU A 123 7.24 -10.56 -10.70
C GLU A 123 6.21 -9.48 -10.36
N PRO A 124 6.60 -8.21 -10.25
CA PRO A 124 5.68 -7.10 -10.01
C PRO A 124 4.67 -6.89 -11.15
N GLU A 125 3.55 -6.25 -10.84
CA GLU A 125 2.49 -5.88 -11.80
C GLU A 125 2.03 -7.02 -12.70
N THR A 126 2.10 -8.26 -12.19
CA THR A 126 1.84 -9.48 -12.96
C THR A 126 0.61 -10.20 -12.43
N ALA A 127 -0.28 -10.57 -13.35
CA ALA A 127 -1.46 -11.35 -13.04
C ALA A 127 -1.11 -12.84 -12.93
N TYR A 128 -1.51 -13.46 -11.83
CA TYR A 128 -1.28 -14.87 -11.54
C TYR A 128 -2.58 -15.60 -11.21
N THR A 129 -2.68 -16.85 -11.63
CA THR A 129 -3.64 -17.82 -11.07
C THR A 129 -2.90 -18.74 -10.11
N ILE A 130 -3.28 -18.73 -8.83
CA ILE A 130 -2.68 -19.57 -7.79
C ILE A 130 -3.64 -20.70 -7.45
N ARG A 131 -3.16 -21.95 -7.51
CA ARG A 131 -3.97 -23.14 -7.28
C ARG A 131 -3.39 -23.97 -6.14
N LEU A 132 -4.26 -24.40 -5.21
CA LEU A 132 -3.92 -25.32 -4.11
C LEU A 132 -4.26 -26.74 -4.50
N TYR A 133 -3.38 -27.68 -4.17
CA TYR A 133 -3.55 -29.10 -4.46
C TYR A 133 -3.34 -29.98 -3.22
N ASN A 134 -4.07 -31.10 -3.18
CA ASN A 134 -3.75 -32.24 -2.32
C ASN A 134 -3.47 -33.46 -3.24
N GLY A 135 -2.19 -33.80 -3.42
CA GLY A 135 -1.77 -34.66 -4.52
C GLY A 135 -2.13 -34.03 -5.88
N GLU A 136 -2.82 -34.78 -6.71
CA GLU A 136 -3.28 -34.29 -8.03
C GLU A 136 -4.65 -33.61 -7.99
N LYS A 137 -5.32 -33.55 -6.85
CA LYS A 137 -6.67 -32.97 -6.72
C LYS A 137 -6.61 -31.51 -6.36
N GLN A 138 -7.16 -30.66 -7.22
CA GLN A 138 -7.26 -29.24 -6.96
C GLN A 138 -8.25 -28.96 -5.82
N ARG A 139 -7.82 -28.16 -4.84
CA ARG A 139 -8.59 -27.76 -3.67
C ARG A 139 -8.95 -26.30 -3.62
N GLY A 140 -8.37 -25.47 -4.46
CA GLY A 140 -8.67 -24.03 -4.55
C GLY A 140 -7.96 -23.40 -5.71
N SER A 141 -8.49 -22.25 -6.16
CA SER A 141 -7.89 -21.40 -7.18
C SER A 141 -8.27 -19.95 -6.93
N LYS A 142 -7.32 -19.04 -7.02
CA LYS A 142 -7.54 -17.59 -6.96
C LYS A 142 -6.66 -16.88 -7.96
N ASP A 143 -7.23 -15.85 -8.57
CA ASP A 143 -6.50 -14.91 -9.40
C ASP A 143 -6.09 -13.72 -8.54
N ILE A 144 -4.84 -13.29 -8.68
CA ILE A 144 -4.27 -12.11 -8.02
C ILE A 144 -3.44 -11.32 -9.03
N THR A 145 -3.19 -10.06 -8.73
CA THR A 145 -2.18 -9.26 -9.42
C THR A 145 -1.25 -8.67 -8.38
N THR A 146 0.06 -8.88 -8.53
CA THR A 146 1.08 -8.29 -7.67
C THR A 146 1.12 -6.77 -7.84
N ILE A 147 1.52 -6.04 -6.79
CA ILE A 147 1.63 -4.58 -6.85
C ILE A 147 2.88 -4.14 -7.63
N ALA A 148 3.00 -2.82 -7.86
CA ALA A 148 4.15 -2.21 -8.52
C ALA A 148 5.46 -2.50 -7.78
N ASP A 149 6.57 -2.53 -8.51
CA ASP A 149 7.90 -2.81 -7.95
C ASP A 149 8.28 -1.78 -6.88
N LEU A 150 8.42 -2.24 -5.67
CA LEU A 150 8.80 -1.42 -4.53
C LEU A 150 10.29 -1.06 -4.51
N ASN A 151 11.12 -1.76 -5.30
CA ASN A 151 12.58 -1.57 -5.31
C ASN A 151 13.21 -1.69 -3.92
N GLY A 152 12.72 -2.60 -3.10
CA GLY A 152 13.20 -2.84 -1.75
C GLY A 152 12.66 -1.88 -0.69
N ALA A 153 11.71 -1.00 -1.03
CA ALA A 153 11.05 -0.17 -0.03
C ALA A 153 10.17 -1.00 0.91
N THR A 154 10.06 -0.55 2.15
CA THR A 154 9.11 -1.11 3.11
C THR A 154 7.69 -0.73 2.71
N LEU A 155 6.84 -1.72 2.44
CA LEU A 155 5.43 -1.51 2.19
C LEU A 155 4.72 -1.13 3.49
N VAL A 156 3.89 -0.09 3.43
CA VAL A 156 3.11 0.40 4.58
C VAL A 156 1.65 0.47 4.18
N HIS A 157 0.79 -0.24 4.91
CA HIS A 157 -0.65 -0.23 4.69
C HIS A 157 -1.38 0.71 5.66
N GLU A 158 -2.63 1.02 5.36
CA GLU A 158 -3.51 1.72 6.29
C GLU A 158 -3.64 0.91 7.59
N GLY A 159 -3.42 1.59 8.73
CA GLY A 159 -3.42 0.95 10.05
C GLY A 159 -2.05 0.50 10.57
N ASP A 160 -1.02 0.46 9.73
CA ASP A 160 0.35 0.26 10.20
C ASP A 160 0.82 1.45 11.04
N ASP A 161 1.64 1.21 12.05
CA ASP A 161 2.19 2.27 12.90
C ASP A 161 3.35 3.00 12.18
N LEU A 162 2.96 3.97 11.33
CA LEU A 162 3.90 4.78 10.56
C LEU A 162 4.89 5.55 11.47
N ARG A 163 4.48 5.96 12.69
CA ARG A 163 5.38 6.60 13.66
C ARG A 163 6.52 5.66 14.05
N THR A 164 6.18 4.46 14.52
CA THR A 164 7.18 3.47 14.94
C THR A 164 8.12 3.11 13.80
N LEU A 165 7.61 2.95 12.57
CA LEU A 165 8.43 2.66 11.40
C LEU A 165 9.43 3.79 11.11
N ILE A 166 9.00 5.04 11.10
CA ILE A 166 9.88 6.19 10.84
C ILE A 166 10.89 6.40 11.96
N GLU A 167 10.49 6.31 13.23
CA GLU A 167 11.39 6.56 14.38
C GLU A 167 12.44 5.44 14.54
N ALA A 168 12.17 4.23 14.03
CA ALA A 168 13.09 3.10 14.00
C ALA A 168 13.94 3.00 12.72
N ALA A 169 13.77 3.91 11.77
CA ALA A 169 14.42 3.87 10.46
C ALA A 169 15.96 3.99 10.54
N ASN A 170 16.61 3.50 9.51
CA ASN A 170 18.02 3.75 9.21
C ASN A 170 18.16 4.79 8.09
N ASP A 171 19.37 5.36 7.94
CA ASP A 171 19.63 6.26 6.82
C ASP A 171 19.48 5.53 5.47
N GLY A 172 18.68 6.12 4.61
CA GLY A 172 18.37 5.60 3.29
C GLY A 172 17.11 4.73 3.20
N ASP A 173 16.44 4.46 4.32
CA ASP A 173 15.20 3.67 4.30
C ASP A 173 14.11 4.39 3.47
N VAL A 174 13.36 3.58 2.74
CA VAL A 174 12.26 4.01 1.87
C VAL A 174 10.97 3.35 2.33
N PHE A 175 9.96 4.16 2.60
CA PHE A 175 8.62 3.71 2.96
C PHE A 175 7.68 3.94 1.77
N ALA A 176 7.09 2.88 1.24
CA ALA A 176 6.12 2.90 0.16
C ALA A 176 4.71 2.72 0.73
N LEU A 177 3.92 3.78 0.71
CA LEU A 177 2.59 3.81 1.29
C LEU A 177 1.56 3.34 0.27
N TYR A 178 0.78 2.34 0.65
CA TYR A 178 -0.43 1.99 -0.08
C TYR A 178 -1.50 3.07 0.12
N GLY A 179 -2.47 3.18 -0.81
CA GLY A 179 -3.56 4.14 -0.66
C GLY A 179 -4.34 3.93 0.63
N GLY A 180 -4.93 4.99 1.15
CA GLY A 180 -5.65 5.00 2.42
C GLY A 180 -5.17 6.12 3.34
N THR A 181 -5.59 6.08 4.61
CA THR A 181 -5.23 7.10 5.60
C THR A 181 -4.23 6.55 6.62
N HIS A 182 -3.03 7.11 6.60
CA HIS A 182 -1.95 6.81 7.54
C HIS A 182 -1.90 7.88 8.62
N ILE A 183 -2.30 7.54 9.82
CA ILE A 183 -2.35 8.48 10.95
C ILE A 183 -1.04 8.36 11.73
N ILE A 184 -0.40 9.50 12.00
CA ILE A 184 0.66 9.62 13.01
C ILE A 184 -0.03 9.91 14.35
N PRO A 185 -0.31 8.91 15.18
CA PRO A 185 -1.23 9.08 16.30
C PRO A 185 -0.63 9.97 17.39
N ASP A 186 -1.50 10.75 18.05
CA ASP A 186 -1.13 11.43 19.30
C ASP A 186 -1.17 10.43 20.46
N SER A 187 -0.12 10.43 21.30
CA SER A 187 -0.03 9.51 22.45
C SER A 187 -1.00 9.87 23.57
N ASP A 188 -1.39 11.13 23.64
CA ASP A 188 -2.12 11.69 24.79
C ASP A 188 -3.60 11.95 24.46
N THR A 189 -3.95 11.98 23.17
CA THR A 189 -5.30 12.32 22.71
C THR A 189 -5.78 11.34 21.63
N GLU A 190 -6.64 10.42 22.03
CA GLU A 190 -7.22 9.43 21.14
C GLU A 190 -7.91 10.08 19.92
N GLY A 191 -7.72 9.49 18.74
CA GLY A 191 -8.29 9.95 17.48
C GLY A 191 -7.68 11.23 16.91
N LYS A 192 -6.63 11.78 17.55
CA LYS A 192 -5.88 12.92 17.05
C LYS A 192 -4.56 12.51 16.42
N ALA A 193 -4.12 13.30 15.46
CA ALA A 193 -2.80 13.19 14.85
C ALA A 193 -1.79 14.09 15.59
N SER A 194 -0.50 13.76 15.46
CA SER A 194 0.59 14.50 16.10
C SER A 194 1.83 14.59 15.19
N SER A 195 3.01 14.71 15.76
CA SER A 195 4.27 14.74 15.02
C SER A 195 5.03 13.41 15.11
N VAL A 196 5.82 13.12 14.08
CA VAL A 196 6.81 12.05 14.09
C VAL A 196 8.21 12.65 14.04
N LYS A 197 9.15 12.02 14.76
CA LYS A 197 10.56 12.43 14.76
C LYS A 197 11.32 11.75 13.62
N VAL A 198 11.88 12.55 12.73
CA VAL A 198 12.74 12.11 11.65
C VAL A 198 14.18 12.38 12.06
N THR A 199 14.89 11.36 12.51
CA THR A 199 16.29 11.44 12.97
C THR A 199 17.26 10.83 11.95
N LYS A 200 16.75 10.22 10.90
CA LYS A 200 17.49 9.57 9.81
C LYS A 200 17.00 10.08 8.48
N SER A 201 17.90 10.05 7.49
CA SER A 201 17.55 10.45 6.13
C SER A 201 16.68 9.37 5.49
N ILE A 202 15.43 9.68 5.20
CA ILE A 202 14.44 8.73 4.71
C ILE A 202 13.66 9.26 3.50
N THR A 203 13.04 8.34 2.78
CA THR A 203 12.09 8.65 1.72
C THR A 203 10.72 8.06 2.06
N ILE A 204 9.66 8.83 1.85
CA ILE A 204 8.27 8.40 1.96
C ILE A 204 7.60 8.64 0.60
N LYS A 205 7.00 7.61 0.02
CA LYS A 205 6.35 7.72 -1.30
C LYS A 205 5.02 6.97 -1.37
N GLY A 206 4.04 7.54 -2.06
CA GLY A 206 2.86 6.78 -2.48
C GLY A 206 3.21 5.82 -3.62
N ILE A 207 2.56 4.66 -3.67
CA ILE A 207 2.81 3.65 -4.70
C ILE A 207 2.10 4.02 -6.01
N TYR A 208 0.83 4.43 -5.92
CA TYR A 208 0.00 4.69 -7.09
C TYR A 208 -0.47 6.14 -7.16
N PRO A 209 -0.26 6.83 -8.29
CA PRO A 209 -0.74 8.21 -8.47
C PRO A 209 -2.28 8.32 -8.54
N THR A 210 -2.98 7.21 -8.79
CA THR A 210 -4.45 7.14 -8.82
C THR A 210 -5.08 6.77 -7.49
N ASN A 211 -4.28 6.31 -6.51
CA ASN A 211 -4.69 5.97 -5.15
C ASN A 211 -3.69 6.58 -4.16
N VAL A 212 -3.74 7.92 -4.05
CA VAL A 212 -2.76 8.69 -3.28
C VAL A 212 -3.01 8.53 -1.78
N PRO A 213 -2.01 8.07 -1.00
CA PRO A 213 -2.15 7.95 0.45
C PRO A 213 -2.24 9.32 1.14
N VAL A 214 -3.02 9.39 2.21
CA VAL A 214 -3.16 10.57 3.06
C VAL A 214 -2.39 10.35 4.36
N ILE A 215 -1.42 11.18 4.66
CA ILE A 215 -0.70 11.20 5.94
C ILE A 215 -1.33 12.29 6.81
N LYS A 216 -2.00 11.88 7.90
CA LYS A 216 -2.47 12.79 8.94
C LYS A 216 -1.41 12.95 10.01
N GLY A 217 -0.87 14.16 10.15
CA GLY A 217 0.19 14.48 11.09
C GLY A 217 1.20 15.46 10.54
N ARG A 218 2.36 15.55 11.20
CA ARG A 218 3.43 16.49 10.86
C ARG A 218 4.80 15.90 11.17
N PHE A 219 5.85 16.48 10.60
CA PHE A 219 7.21 15.98 10.69
C PHE A 219 8.11 16.90 11.49
N GLU A 220 8.80 16.37 12.47
CA GLU A 220 9.88 17.05 13.20
C GLU A 220 11.22 16.48 12.77
N ILE A 221 12.05 17.28 12.11
CA ILE A 221 13.31 16.84 11.50
C ILE A 221 14.47 17.20 12.42
N TYR A 222 15.24 16.20 12.79
CA TYR A 222 16.34 16.30 13.76
C TYR A 222 17.69 15.94 13.11
N ASP A 223 18.76 16.31 13.78
CA ASP A 223 20.14 15.80 13.63
C ASP A 223 20.71 15.87 12.21
N GLY A 224 20.25 16.79 11.39
CA GLY A 224 20.69 16.95 10.02
C GLY A 224 20.11 15.91 9.06
N ALA A 225 19.03 15.23 9.41
CA ALA A 225 18.37 14.28 8.54
C ALA A 225 17.79 14.95 7.28
N SER A 226 17.81 14.21 6.17
CA SER A 226 17.05 14.57 4.95
C SER A 226 15.70 13.90 4.96
N LEU A 227 14.70 14.56 4.36
CA LEU A 227 13.38 14.00 4.18
C LEU A 227 12.90 14.25 2.74
N ASP A 228 12.69 13.16 2.01
CA ASP A 228 12.09 13.17 0.68
C ASP A 228 10.68 12.60 0.77
N ILE A 229 9.69 13.34 0.27
CA ILE A 229 8.28 12.92 0.27
C ILE A 229 7.71 13.07 -1.13
N SER A 230 7.01 12.05 -1.63
CA SER A 230 6.40 12.13 -2.96
C SER A 230 5.08 11.37 -3.08
N GLN A 231 4.19 11.86 -3.94
CA GLN A 231 2.90 11.20 -4.26
C GLN A 231 2.04 10.93 -3.03
N VAL A 232 1.91 11.90 -2.13
CA VAL A 232 1.10 11.81 -0.91
C VAL A 232 0.30 13.08 -0.68
N VAL A 233 -0.75 12.97 0.13
CA VAL A 233 -1.42 14.10 0.76
C VAL A 233 -0.91 14.23 2.18
N ILE A 234 -0.42 15.40 2.58
CA ILE A 234 -0.01 15.72 3.96
C ILE A 234 -1.10 16.63 4.54
N ASP A 235 -1.87 16.10 5.48
CA ASP A 235 -3.06 16.75 6.02
C ASP A 235 -2.91 17.05 7.50
N GLY A 236 -2.95 18.35 7.84
CA GLY A 236 -2.91 18.82 9.20
C GLY A 236 -4.24 18.74 9.96
N ILE A 237 -5.30 18.23 9.33
CA ILE A 237 -6.59 18.05 9.98
C ILE A 237 -6.45 17.08 11.17
N ASP A 238 -7.18 17.32 12.23
CA ASP A 238 -7.15 16.51 13.45
C ASP A 238 -5.82 16.51 14.22
N ASN A 239 -4.83 17.35 13.85
CA ASN A 239 -3.64 17.51 14.68
C ASN A 239 -4.04 18.00 16.11
N SER A 240 -3.47 17.36 17.14
CA SER A 240 -3.71 17.72 18.54
C SER A 240 -3.17 19.11 18.89
N THR A 241 -2.16 19.56 18.13
CA THR A 241 -1.58 20.91 18.29
C THR A 241 -1.53 21.63 16.96
N THR A 242 -1.86 22.92 16.96
CA THR A 242 -1.70 23.79 15.80
C THR A 242 -0.23 24.07 15.57
N ASP A 243 0.33 23.60 14.45
CA ASP A 243 1.74 23.79 14.11
C ASP A 243 1.94 23.77 12.58
N GLN A 244 3.21 23.76 12.13
CA GLN A 244 3.60 23.63 10.73
C GLN A 244 3.71 22.16 10.31
N ALA A 245 3.65 21.87 9.00
CA ALA A 245 3.82 20.52 8.46
C ALA A 245 5.24 19.97 8.72
N PHE A 246 6.26 20.82 8.62
CA PHE A 246 7.66 20.45 8.79
C PHE A 246 8.36 21.40 9.77
N ASN A 247 8.97 20.84 10.82
CA ASN A 247 9.71 21.59 11.82
C ASN A 247 11.16 21.09 11.92
N PHE A 248 12.15 21.95 11.73
CA PHE A 248 13.57 21.65 11.97
C PHE A 248 13.92 21.94 13.43
N LYS A 249 14.52 20.97 14.11
CA LYS A 249 14.59 20.97 15.59
C LYS A 249 16.00 21.08 16.17
N THR A 250 17.04 20.64 15.47
CA THR A 250 18.40 20.58 16.02
C THR A 250 19.20 21.82 15.59
N ALA A 251 19.69 22.58 16.58
CA ALA A 251 20.59 23.69 16.36
C ALA A 251 21.97 23.18 15.91
N ASP A 252 22.74 24.03 15.22
CA ASP A 252 24.08 23.77 14.69
C ASP A 252 24.16 22.60 13.70
N ALA A 253 23.00 22.08 13.28
CA ALA A 253 22.91 21.02 12.29
C ALA A 253 22.93 21.58 10.85
N THR A 254 23.37 20.73 9.94
CA THR A 254 23.23 20.93 8.49
C THR A 254 22.32 19.86 7.93
N TYR A 255 21.17 20.27 7.44
CA TYR A 255 20.19 19.42 6.78
C TYR A 255 20.44 19.44 5.28
N PRO A 256 20.79 18.31 4.63
CA PRO A 256 21.06 18.29 3.20
C PRO A 256 19.86 18.70 2.38
N ARG A 257 18.66 18.17 2.72
CA ARG A 257 17.43 18.58 2.01
C ARG A 257 16.14 18.22 2.73
N LEU A 258 15.11 19.03 2.42
CA LEU A 258 13.70 18.64 2.47
C LEU A 258 13.15 18.76 1.04
N ARG A 259 12.67 17.68 0.47
CA ARG A 259 12.08 17.64 -0.87
C ARG A 259 10.68 17.05 -0.82
N VAL A 260 9.72 17.81 -1.34
CA VAL A 260 8.32 17.39 -1.42
C VAL A 260 7.89 17.48 -2.88
N GLU A 261 7.43 16.36 -3.45
CA GLU A 261 7.13 16.26 -4.87
C GLU A 261 5.76 15.61 -5.14
N ASN A 262 5.05 16.14 -6.14
CA ASN A 262 3.76 15.58 -6.58
C ASN A 262 2.83 15.35 -5.38
N ALA A 263 2.76 16.32 -4.48
CA ALA A 263 2.09 16.16 -3.19
C ALA A 263 1.08 17.29 -2.95
N GLU A 264 0.09 16.99 -2.13
CA GLU A 264 -0.85 17.98 -1.59
C GLU A 264 -0.50 18.25 -0.13
N ILE A 265 -0.44 19.52 0.28
CA ILE A 265 -0.20 19.95 1.67
C ILE A 265 -1.34 20.87 2.07
N LYS A 266 -2.08 20.50 3.13
CA LYS A 266 -3.28 21.23 3.52
C LYS A 266 -3.59 21.20 5.01
N ASN A 267 -4.50 22.10 5.43
CA ASN A 267 -5.12 22.14 6.76
C ASN A 267 -4.12 22.39 7.91
N PHE A 268 -3.00 23.08 7.67
CA PHE A 268 -2.08 23.45 8.74
C PHE A 268 -2.38 24.83 9.33
N GLY A 269 -2.42 24.91 10.64
CA GLY A 269 -2.80 26.16 11.33
C GLY A 269 -1.73 27.22 11.30
N LYS A 270 -0.43 26.87 11.34
CA LYS A 270 0.66 27.87 11.45
C LYS A 270 1.49 28.04 10.18
N GLY A 271 1.59 27.05 9.32
CA GLY A 271 2.38 27.17 8.11
C GLY A 271 2.85 25.84 7.56
N VAL A 272 3.70 25.90 6.53
CA VAL A 272 4.23 24.70 5.86
C VAL A 272 5.53 24.25 6.51
N TYR A 273 6.53 25.14 6.65
CA TYR A 273 7.74 24.78 7.38
C TYR A 273 8.14 25.83 8.43
N TYR A 274 8.94 25.39 9.40
CA TYR A 274 9.47 26.24 10.46
C TYR A 274 10.93 25.89 10.75
N LEU A 275 11.83 26.85 10.54
CA LEU A 275 13.25 26.79 10.90
C LEU A 275 13.55 27.87 11.95
N ASN A 276 13.34 27.55 13.22
CA ASN A 276 13.54 28.49 14.34
C ASN A 276 14.74 28.11 15.23
N VAL A 277 15.68 27.40 14.68
CA VAL A 277 16.96 27.06 15.31
C VAL A 277 18.10 27.56 14.42
N ALA A 278 19.26 27.81 15.00
CA ALA A 278 20.47 28.23 14.27
C ALA A 278 21.04 27.02 13.51
N ALA A 279 20.46 26.70 12.38
CA ALA A 279 20.83 25.56 11.55
C ALA A 279 20.81 25.94 10.06
N THR A 280 21.44 25.12 9.22
CA THR A 280 21.44 25.30 7.77
C THR A 280 20.64 24.21 7.10
N VAL A 281 19.71 24.57 6.20
CA VAL A 281 19.09 23.67 5.24
C VAL A 281 19.69 23.99 3.87
N GLN A 282 20.39 23.03 3.26
CA GLN A 282 21.07 23.27 1.98
C GLN A 282 20.07 23.38 0.82
N GLU A 283 19.06 22.52 0.80
CA GLU A 283 18.00 22.53 -0.22
C GLU A 283 16.63 22.30 0.42
N LEU A 284 15.69 23.18 0.12
CA LEU A 284 14.28 23.02 0.45
C LEU A 284 13.46 23.21 -0.83
N THR A 285 12.88 22.11 -1.33
CA THR A 285 12.23 22.10 -2.65
C THR A 285 10.80 21.56 -2.55
N PHE A 286 9.87 22.35 -3.10
CA PHE A 286 8.51 21.91 -3.42
C PHE A 286 8.40 21.81 -4.93
N TYR A 287 8.12 20.60 -5.45
CA TYR A 287 8.00 20.34 -6.87
C TYR A 287 6.63 19.75 -7.22
N ASN A 288 5.91 20.40 -8.10
CA ASN A 288 4.57 19.99 -8.53
C ASN A 288 3.63 19.74 -7.32
N CYS A 289 3.63 20.67 -6.37
CA CYS A 289 2.81 20.57 -5.15
C CYS A 289 1.56 21.44 -5.24
N LEU A 290 0.48 20.93 -4.63
CA LEU A 290 -0.74 21.66 -4.35
C LEU A 290 -0.73 22.03 -2.87
N ILE A 291 -0.69 23.35 -2.54
CA ILE A 291 -0.59 23.84 -1.15
C ILE A 291 -1.77 24.77 -0.88
N HIS A 292 -2.62 24.40 0.09
CA HIS A 292 -3.82 25.17 0.34
C HIS A 292 -4.37 25.00 1.77
N ASP A 293 -5.31 25.87 2.13
CA ASP A 293 -5.97 25.87 3.44
C ASP A 293 -4.97 25.93 4.61
N ILE A 294 -3.89 26.73 4.43
CA ILE A 294 -2.91 27.00 5.47
C ILE A 294 -3.29 28.31 6.17
N VAL A 295 -3.75 28.23 7.42
CA VAL A 295 -4.38 29.35 8.12
C VAL A 295 -3.38 30.45 8.51
N CYS A 296 -2.15 30.08 8.86
CA CYS A 296 -1.11 31.00 9.38
C CYS A 296 -1.49 31.74 10.67
N ASP A 297 -2.23 31.08 11.57
CA ASP A 297 -2.55 31.66 12.89
C ASP A 297 -1.35 31.49 13.84
N GLY A 298 -0.66 32.59 14.10
CA GLY A 298 0.51 32.63 14.97
C GLY A 298 1.83 32.17 14.33
N GLY A 299 1.85 31.85 13.03
CA GLY A 299 3.05 31.48 12.27
C GLY A 299 3.05 32.04 10.86
N ASP A 300 4.23 32.24 10.27
CA ASP A 300 4.36 32.61 8.86
C ASP A 300 4.29 31.34 8.00
N MET A 301 3.87 31.46 6.73
CA MET A 301 3.57 30.26 5.93
C MET A 301 4.83 29.44 5.61
N PHE A 302 5.89 30.10 5.16
CA PHE A 302 7.20 29.53 4.88
C PHE A 302 8.22 30.24 5.77
N ASP A 303 8.43 29.74 6.99
CA ASP A 303 9.07 30.49 8.09
C ASP A 303 10.49 30.01 8.39
N CYS A 304 11.50 30.75 7.91
CA CYS A 304 12.89 30.64 8.32
C CYS A 304 13.24 31.79 9.26
N ARG A 305 13.20 31.55 10.58
CA ARG A 305 13.26 32.60 11.59
C ARG A 305 14.64 32.82 12.20
N LYS A 306 15.42 31.73 12.39
CA LYS A 306 16.76 31.78 13.00
C LYS A 306 17.80 31.00 12.21
N GLY A 307 17.38 30.19 11.25
CA GLY A 307 18.26 29.38 10.44
C GLY A 307 18.59 30.01 9.09
N ARG A 308 19.23 29.25 8.25
CA ARG A 308 19.57 29.58 6.87
C ARG A 308 19.07 28.48 5.94
N ILE A 309 18.46 28.86 4.83
CA ILE A 309 18.12 27.97 3.72
C ILE A 309 18.95 28.44 2.52
N ASP A 310 19.87 27.60 2.03
CA ASP A 310 20.75 27.99 0.93
C ASP A 310 19.99 28.07 -0.39
N ALA A 311 19.09 27.13 -0.65
CA ALA A 311 18.20 27.14 -1.82
C ALA A 311 16.75 26.80 -1.42
N LEU A 312 15.86 27.77 -1.52
CA LEU A 312 14.41 27.58 -1.40
C LEU A 312 13.80 27.59 -2.79
N ASN A 313 13.23 26.47 -3.21
CA ASN A 313 12.72 26.27 -4.56
C ASN A 313 11.22 25.91 -4.55
N PHE A 314 10.45 26.62 -5.36
CA PHE A 314 9.08 26.27 -5.74
C PHE A 314 9.05 26.08 -7.25
N GLN A 315 8.69 24.87 -7.72
CA GLN A 315 8.77 24.43 -9.13
C GLN A 315 7.54 23.59 -9.47
N PRO A 316 6.87 23.82 -10.55
CA PRO A 316 5.58 24.47 -10.61
C PRO A 316 4.64 24.00 -9.50
N CYS A 317 4.36 24.88 -8.55
CA CYS A 317 3.42 24.61 -7.46
C CYS A 317 2.18 25.49 -7.61
N THR A 318 1.01 24.98 -7.21
CA THR A 318 -0.20 25.78 -7.06
C THR A 318 -0.46 26.05 -5.58
N ILE A 319 -0.56 27.33 -5.21
CA ILE A 319 -0.77 27.75 -3.81
C ILE A 319 -2.01 28.63 -3.75
N TYR A 320 -3.00 28.25 -2.94
CA TYR A 320 -4.25 29.01 -2.86
C TYR A 320 -4.90 28.92 -1.48
N THR A 321 -5.84 29.86 -1.21
CA THR A 321 -6.63 29.90 0.04
C THR A 321 -5.76 29.77 1.30
N SER A 322 -4.64 30.49 1.33
CA SER A 322 -3.64 30.32 2.39
C SER A 322 -3.09 31.65 2.87
N CYS A 323 -2.47 31.66 4.07
CA CYS A 323 -1.72 32.79 4.62
C CYS A 323 -2.54 34.11 4.73
N ALA A 324 -3.71 34.03 5.37
CA ALA A 324 -4.60 35.16 5.47
C ALA A 324 -4.10 36.29 6.42
N ALA A 325 -3.19 35.99 7.36
CA ALA A 325 -2.90 36.91 8.46
C ALA A 325 -1.41 37.21 8.72
N ARG A 326 -0.48 36.55 8.05
CA ARG A 326 0.97 36.62 8.36
C ARG A 326 1.81 36.74 7.09
N ASP A 327 3.15 36.67 7.23
CA ASP A 327 4.05 36.74 6.09
C ASP A 327 4.01 35.44 5.27
N PHE A 328 4.01 35.57 3.95
CA PHE A 328 3.98 34.40 3.06
C PHE A 328 5.33 33.68 3.05
N ILE A 329 6.43 34.37 2.68
CA ILE A 329 7.80 33.83 2.83
C ILE A 329 8.55 34.76 3.81
N ARG A 330 9.07 34.13 4.88
CA ARG A 330 9.98 34.79 5.82
C ARG A 330 11.35 34.16 5.74
N MET A 331 12.37 34.97 5.49
CA MET A 331 13.79 34.61 5.55
C MET A 331 14.48 35.63 6.46
N ALA A 332 14.73 35.22 7.70
CA ALA A 332 15.39 36.10 8.67
C ALA A 332 16.88 36.26 8.35
N ASP A 333 17.52 37.19 9.03
CA ASP A 333 18.95 37.45 8.89
C ASP A 333 19.76 36.21 9.38
N ALA A 334 20.38 35.53 8.43
CA ALA A 334 21.25 34.39 8.65
C ALA A 334 22.73 34.76 8.49
N THR A 335 23.09 36.04 8.56
CA THR A 335 24.46 36.54 8.35
C THR A 335 25.46 35.84 9.25
N ALA A 336 25.09 35.51 10.48
CA ALA A 336 25.92 34.80 11.44
C ALA A 336 26.24 33.34 10.98
N LEU A 337 25.39 32.74 10.14
CA LEU A 337 25.59 31.41 9.58
C LEU A 337 26.34 31.44 8.24
N GLY A 338 26.63 32.65 7.72
CA GLY A 338 27.28 32.84 6.42
C GLY A 338 26.40 32.44 5.24
N GLY A 339 26.99 32.42 4.03
CA GLY A 339 26.35 31.98 2.80
C GLY A 339 25.50 33.05 2.11
N THR A 340 24.92 32.65 0.98
CA THR A 340 24.15 33.52 0.08
C THR A 340 22.85 32.85 -0.31
N PRO A 341 21.83 32.84 0.57
CA PRO A 341 20.55 32.20 0.30
C PRO A 341 19.90 32.63 -1.02
N THR A 342 19.25 31.70 -1.70
CA THR A 342 18.50 31.96 -2.92
C THR A 342 17.05 31.52 -2.74
N ILE A 343 16.12 32.26 -3.33
CA ILE A 343 14.72 31.89 -3.46
C ILE A 343 14.39 31.80 -4.95
N SER A 344 13.86 30.67 -5.40
CA SER A 344 13.39 30.48 -6.76
C SER A 344 11.91 30.12 -6.75
N VAL A 345 11.12 30.89 -7.48
CA VAL A 345 9.69 30.63 -7.71
C VAL A 345 9.50 30.51 -9.22
N ASP A 346 9.18 29.32 -9.69
CA ASP A 346 9.10 29.03 -11.12
C ASP A 346 7.72 28.45 -11.45
N HIS A 347 6.96 29.16 -12.32
CA HIS A 347 5.62 28.75 -12.78
C HIS A 347 4.65 28.39 -11.65
N CYS A 348 4.62 29.21 -10.57
CA CYS A 348 3.77 28.96 -9.41
C CYS A 348 2.61 29.97 -9.36
N PRO A 349 1.38 29.60 -9.76
CA PRO A 349 0.21 30.40 -9.49
C PRO A 349 -0.06 30.47 -7.98
N ILE A 350 -0.24 31.69 -7.48
CA ILE A 350 -0.56 31.98 -6.08
C ILE A 350 -1.87 32.77 -6.08
N ASP A 351 -2.95 32.18 -5.56
CA ASP A 351 -4.26 32.79 -5.53
C ASP A 351 -4.87 32.79 -4.11
N GLY A 352 -5.59 33.86 -3.77
CA GLY A 352 -6.24 33.98 -2.47
C GLY A 352 -5.29 34.06 -1.26
N CYS A 353 -3.98 34.19 -1.48
CA CYS A 353 -2.98 34.27 -0.41
C CYS A 353 -2.53 35.66 -0.07
N ALA A 354 -2.54 36.57 -1.03
CA ALA A 354 -1.91 37.90 -0.88
C ALA A 354 -2.88 39.03 -0.44
N THR A 355 -4.17 38.80 -0.39
CA THR A 355 -5.16 39.85 -0.13
C THR A 355 -5.18 40.34 1.31
N VAL A 356 -4.71 39.52 2.24
CA VAL A 356 -4.70 39.80 3.68
C VAL A 356 -3.39 39.37 4.37
N CYS A 357 -2.42 38.78 3.67
CA CYS A 357 -1.12 38.48 4.25
C CYS A 357 -0.37 39.80 4.57
N GLN A 358 0.44 39.78 5.62
CA GLN A 358 1.15 40.98 6.06
C GLN A 358 2.18 41.43 5.02
N ARG A 359 2.94 40.48 4.50
CA ARG A 359 3.94 40.66 3.44
C ARG A 359 4.07 39.42 2.60
N LEU A 360 4.20 39.57 1.29
CA LEU A 360 4.53 38.44 0.40
C LEU A 360 5.94 37.90 0.69
N LEU A 361 6.90 38.83 0.88
CA LEU A 361 8.28 38.48 1.20
C LEU A 361 8.76 39.33 2.38
N TYR A 362 9.20 38.70 3.46
CA TYR A 362 9.94 39.28 4.55
C TYR A 362 11.35 38.73 4.56
N ILE A 363 12.26 39.42 3.89
CA ILE A 363 13.62 38.98 3.64
C ILE A 363 14.57 40.04 4.23
N THR A 364 15.46 39.62 5.12
CA THR A 364 16.46 40.49 5.73
C THR A 364 17.89 40.24 5.19
N SER A 365 18.16 39.05 4.66
CA SER A 365 19.43 38.73 4.02
C SER A 365 19.32 37.60 3.00
N VAL A 366 18.94 37.95 1.79
CA VAL A 366 18.92 37.01 0.64
C VAL A 366 19.65 37.69 -0.50
N SER A 367 20.56 36.95 -1.15
CA SER A 367 21.34 37.51 -2.23
C SER A 367 20.64 37.50 -3.57
N LYS A 368 19.65 36.61 -3.76
CA LYS A 368 18.97 36.46 -5.04
C LYS A 368 17.55 35.91 -4.91
N VAL A 369 16.59 36.63 -5.49
CA VAL A 369 15.23 36.13 -5.73
C VAL A 369 15.05 35.97 -7.24
N ILE A 370 14.64 34.80 -7.66
CA ILE A 370 14.37 34.46 -9.07
C ILE A 370 12.89 34.15 -9.18
N ASN A 371 12.19 34.93 -9.99
CA ASN A 371 10.81 34.66 -10.38
C ASN A 371 10.77 34.41 -11.89
N ARG A 372 10.22 33.27 -12.31
CA ARG A 372 10.08 32.89 -13.72
C ARG A 372 8.66 32.48 -14.03
#